data_c3e4a6ba2961178cfe031fdd5c63022e
#
_entry.id   c3e4a6ba2961178cfe031fdd5c63022e
#
_cell.length_a   1.000
_cell.length_b   1.000
_cell.length_c   1.000
_cell.angle_alpha   90.00
_cell.angle_beta   90.00
_cell.angle_gamma   90.00
#
_symmetry.space_group_name_H-M   'P 1'
#
loop_
_entity.id
_entity.type
_entity.pdbx_description
1 polymer ?
#
loop_
_entity_poly.entity_id
_entity_poly.type
_entity_poly.pdbx_seq_one_letter_code
_entity_poly.pdbx_strand_id
1 'polypeptide(L)'
;VGRSPTAEQEDMHAAVEQAHAAGVAACLPGRAAVTIDAAARLVLRERGLEDRFTHGLGHGVGLEIHEAPAVSSRATGTIQANMTITVEPGVYLPGQGGVRIEDTLVVADAGPRALTTGGTGLRVVGL
;
A
#
# COMPACT_ATOMS: atom_id res chain seq x y z
N VAL A 1 15.43 -1.97 -10.05
CA VAL A 1 16.42 -0.98 -10.48
C VAL A 1 17.44 -1.62 -11.42
N GLY A 2 17.93 -0.89 -12.43
CA GLY A 2 18.91 -1.36 -13.42
C GLY A 2 20.37 -1.27 -12.95
N ARG A 3 20.62 -0.85 -11.72
CA ARG A 3 21.91 -0.76 -11.04
C ARG A 3 21.71 -0.94 -9.55
N SER A 4 22.80 -1.04 -8.80
CA SER A 4 22.71 -1.05 -7.33
C SER A 4 21.95 0.20 -6.85
N PRO A 5 20.99 0.05 -5.94
CA PRO A 5 20.26 1.17 -5.38
C PRO A 5 21.20 2.07 -4.57
N THR A 6 20.85 3.33 -4.44
CA THR A 6 21.47 4.21 -3.47
C THR A 6 20.88 3.98 -2.10
N ALA A 7 21.58 4.37 -1.03
CA ALA A 7 21.05 4.26 0.34
C ALA A 7 19.69 4.97 0.49
N GLU A 8 19.51 6.11 -0.17
CA GLU A 8 18.24 6.85 -0.16
C GLU A 8 17.10 6.07 -0.85
N GLN A 9 17.40 5.34 -1.92
CA GLN A 9 16.43 4.47 -2.60
C GLN A 9 16.08 3.24 -1.73
N GLU A 10 17.06 2.68 -1.03
CA GLU A 10 16.84 1.59 -0.08
C GLU A 10 15.97 2.04 1.10
N ASP A 11 16.26 3.20 1.68
CA ASP A 11 15.50 3.77 2.79
C ASP A 11 14.04 4.08 2.38
N MET A 12 13.85 4.66 1.19
CA MET A 12 12.52 4.93 0.66
C MET A 12 11.74 3.64 0.42
N HIS A 13 12.38 2.61 -0.17
CA HIS A 13 11.76 1.30 -0.37
C HIS A 13 11.37 0.67 0.96
N ALA A 14 12.26 0.66 1.95
CA ALA A 14 11.98 0.10 3.27
C ALA A 14 10.83 0.82 3.98
N ALA A 15 10.71 2.14 3.82
CA ALA A 15 9.59 2.90 4.38
C ALA A 15 8.25 2.50 3.73
N VAL A 16 8.21 2.36 2.42
CA VAL A 16 7.01 1.95 1.68
C VAL A 16 6.64 0.50 1.98
N GLU A 17 7.63 -0.40 2.09
CA GLU A 17 7.40 -1.81 2.46
C GLU A 17 6.79 -1.94 3.85
N GLN A 18 7.27 -1.16 4.83
CA GLN A 18 6.68 -1.13 6.18
C GLN A 18 5.27 -0.54 6.18
N ALA A 19 5.04 0.52 5.41
CA ALA A 19 3.70 1.11 5.26
C ALA A 19 2.73 0.13 4.60
N HIS A 20 3.19 -0.62 3.59
CA HIS A 20 2.42 -1.68 2.94
C HIS A 20 2.04 -2.76 3.96
N ALA A 21 3.00 -3.28 4.71
CA ALA A 21 2.74 -4.30 5.73
C ALA A 21 1.74 -3.82 6.80
N ALA A 22 1.83 -2.56 7.24
CA ALA A 22 0.88 -1.97 8.18
C ALA A 22 -0.53 -1.85 7.58
N GLY A 23 -0.64 -1.41 6.33
CA GLY A 23 -1.91 -1.34 5.59
C GLY A 23 -2.55 -2.73 5.43
N VAL A 24 -1.77 -3.72 5.01
CA VAL A 24 -2.24 -5.11 4.88
C VAL A 24 -2.74 -5.65 6.22
N ALA A 25 -1.98 -5.49 7.30
CA ALA A 25 -2.36 -5.97 8.63
C ALA A 25 -3.66 -5.33 9.16
N ALA A 26 -3.98 -4.11 8.71
CA ALA A 26 -5.20 -3.40 9.08
C ALA A 26 -6.44 -3.86 8.30
N CYS A 27 -6.29 -4.62 7.19
CA CYS A 27 -7.37 -5.07 6.32
C CYS A 27 -8.18 -6.21 6.95
N LEU A 28 -8.95 -5.92 8.00
CA LEU A 28 -9.81 -6.87 8.68
C LEU A 28 -11.30 -6.52 8.46
N PRO A 29 -12.20 -7.51 8.36
CA PRO A 29 -13.63 -7.26 8.22
C PRO A 29 -14.17 -6.31 9.29
N GLY A 30 -15.05 -5.41 8.92
CA GLY A 30 -15.66 -4.41 9.81
C GLY A 30 -14.79 -3.18 10.09
N ARG A 31 -13.56 -3.14 9.60
CA ARG A 31 -12.68 -1.96 9.74
C ARG A 31 -13.15 -0.81 8.84
N ALA A 32 -13.13 0.40 9.39
CA ALA A 32 -13.34 1.59 8.58
C ALA A 32 -12.17 1.79 7.59
N ALA A 33 -12.49 2.01 6.32
CA ALA A 33 -11.47 2.14 5.26
C ALA A 33 -10.47 3.28 5.53
N VAL A 34 -10.93 4.37 6.17
CA VAL A 34 -10.06 5.48 6.59
C VAL A 34 -8.99 5.04 7.61
N THR A 35 -9.30 4.08 8.49
CA THR A 35 -8.32 3.61 9.49
C THR A 35 -7.25 2.72 8.89
N ILE A 36 -7.57 2.05 7.79
CA ILE A 36 -6.62 1.22 7.03
C ILE A 36 -5.60 2.14 6.33
N ASP A 37 -6.08 3.19 5.65
CA ASP A 37 -5.22 4.22 5.06
C ASP A 37 -4.35 4.91 6.13
N ALA A 38 -4.94 5.24 7.28
CA ALA A 38 -4.22 5.86 8.38
C ALA A 38 -3.08 4.99 8.94
N ALA A 39 -3.22 3.67 8.95
CA ALA A 39 -2.18 2.75 9.41
C ALA A 39 -0.92 2.85 8.53
N ALA A 40 -1.08 2.87 7.21
CA ALA A 40 0.05 3.04 6.29
C ALA A 40 0.65 4.45 6.38
N ARG A 41 -0.21 5.49 6.46
CA ARG A 41 0.26 6.89 6.58
C ARG A 41 1.03 7.14 7.86
N LEU A 42 0.66 6.51 8.97
CA LEU A 42 1.37 6.66 10.23
C LEU A 42 2.84 6.24 10.07
N VAL A 43 3.12 5.11 9.44
CA VAL A 43 4.49 4.64 9.16
C VAL A 43 5.26 5.67 8.33
N LEU A 44 4.65 6.20 7.27
CA LEU A 44 5.29 7.19 6.42
C LEU A 44 5.51 8.53 7.15
N ARG A 45 4.58 8.91 8.04
CA ARG A 45 4.72 10.11 8.90
C ARG A 45 5.92 10.00 9.83
N GLU A 46 6.10 8.87 10.50
CA GLU A 46 7.24 8.61 11.38
C GLU A 46 8.59 8.65 10.65
N ARG A 47 8.55 8.44 9.33
CA ARG A 47 9.70 8.55 8.43
C ARG A 47 9.83 9.92 7.75
N GLY A 48 8.93 10.89 8.05
CA GLY A 48 8.91 12.21 7.41
C GLY A 48 8.52 12.20 5.92
N LEU A 49 7.81 11.14 5.46
CA LEU A 49 7.48 10.90 4.06
C LEU A 49 5.97 10.98 3.76
N GLU A 50 5.12 11.30 4.74
CA GLU A 50 3.66 11.33 4.56
C GLU A 50 3.23 12.27 3.42
N ASP A 51 3.83 13.47 3.34
CA ASP A 51 3.52 14.46 2.31
C ASP A 51 3.91 14.01 0.90
N ARG A 52 4.67 12.93 0.78
CA ARG A 52 5.09 12.31 -0.47
C ARG A 52 4.18 11.16 -0.91
N PHE A 53 3.21 10.79 -0.06
CA PHE A 53 2.16 9.83 -0.37
C PHE A 53 0.89 10.58 -0.80
N THR A 54 0.74 10.81 -2.08
CA THR A 54 -0.20 11.78 -2.66
C THR A 54 -1.53 11.20 -3.13
N HIS A 55 -1.78 9.90 -2.93
CA HIS A 55 -3.02 9.22 -3.32
C HIS A 55 -3.61 8.40 -2.17
N GLY A 56 -4.75 7.77 -2.36
CA GLY A 56 -5.33 6.83 -1.41
C GLY A 56 -4.52 5.55 -1.30
N LEU A 57 -4.68 4.82 -0.21
CA LEU A 57 -3.98 3.56 0.02
C LEU A 57 -4.43 2.46 -0.95
N GLY A 58 -5.68 2.50 -1.41
CA GLY A 58 -6.19 1.47 -2.32
C GLY A 58 -7.66 1.62 -2.64
N HIS A 59 -8.21 0.60 -3.27
CA HIS A 59 -9.58 0.58 -3.78
C HIS A 59 -10.10 -0.86 -3.94
N GLY A 60 -11.42 -1.00 -4.09
CA GLY A 60 -12.03 -2.26 -4.48
C GLY A 60 -11.65 -2.66 -5.91
N VAL A 61 -11.61 -3.96 -6.14
CA VAL A 61 -11.43 -4.58 -7.47
C VAL A 61 -12.54 -5.59 -7.69
N GLY A 62 -13.26 -5.47 -8.80
CA GLY A 62 -14.34 -6.38 -9.17
C GLY A 62 -14.55 -6.39 -10.67
N LEU A 63 -15.73 -6.00 -11.14
CA LEU A 63 -16.00 -5.87 -12.56
C LEU A 63 -15.21 -4.72 -13.18
N GLU A 64 -14.94 -3.69 -12.38
CA GLU A 64 -14.07 -2.58 -12.74
C GLU A 64 -12.74 -2.70 -11.99
N ILE A 65 -11.67 -2.17 -12.59
CA ILE A 65 -10.35 -2.16 -11.95
C ILE A 65 -10.35 -1.25 -10.71
N HIS A 66 -11.11 -0.16 -10.75
CA HIS A 66 -11.31 0.75 -9.62
C HIS A 66 -12.79 0.81 -9.29
N GLU A 67 -13.19 0.20 -8.20
CA GLU A 67 -14.56 0.27 -7.68
C GLU A 67 -14.57 0.47 -6.15
N ALA A 68 -15.75 0.63 -5.57
CA ALA A 68 -15.90 0.73 -4.12
C ALA A 68 -15.45 -0.58 -3.41
N PRO A 69 -14.92 -0.48 -2.18
CA PRO A 69 -14.71 0.74 -1.41
C PRO A 69 -13.42 1.47 -1.78
N ALA A 70 -13.42 2.80 -1.70
CA ALA A 70 -12.15 3.53 -1.64
C ALA A 70 -11.47 3.30 -0.29
N VAL A 71 -10.15 3.13 -0.28
CA VAL A 71 -9.33 3.06 0.94
C VAL A 71 -8.42 4.29 0.94
N SER A 72 -8.82 5.34 1.65
CA SER A 72 -8.14 6.63 1.63
C SER A 72 -8.42 7.43 2.90
N SER A 73 -7.68 8.52 3.09
CA SER A 73 -7.88 9.46 4.22
C SER A 73 -9.26 10.13 4.26
N ARG A 74 -10.05 10.04 3.17
CA ARG A 74 -11.41 10.58 3.06
C ARG A 74 -12.48 9.50 2.88
N ALA A 75 -12.10 8.24 3.01
CA ALA A 75 -13.04 7.14 2.89
C ALA A 75 -14.08 7.14 4.03
N THR A 76 -15.34 6.85 3.69
CA THR A 76 -16.46 6.84 4.65
C THR A 76 -17.03 5.43 4.90
N GLY A 77 -16.59 4.44 4.12
CA GLY A 77 -17.08 3.06 4.21
C GLY A 77 -16.28 2.18 5.15
N THR A 78 -16.81 0.97 5.36
CA THR A 78 -16.12 -0.13 6.04
C THR A 78 -15.83 -1.25 5.05
N ILE A 79 -14.71 -1.95 5.22
CA ILE A 79 -14.45 -3.17 4.45
C ILE A 79 -15.17 -4.37 5.07
N GLN A 80 -15.62 -5.30 4.22
CA GLN A 80 -16.34 -6.49 4.64
C GLN A 80 -15.59 -7.75 4.20
N ALA A 81 -15.89 -8.87 4.84
CA ALA A 81 -15.37 -10.17 4.42
C ALA A 81 -15.71 -10.44 2.93
N ASN A 82 -14.80 -11.08 2.24
CA ASN A 82 -14.84 -11.41 0.80
C ASN A 82 -14.72 -10.22 -0.16
N MET A 83 -14.52 -9.01 0.32
CA MET A 83 -14.12 -7.92 -0.56
C MET A 83 -12.71 -8.15 -1.10
N THR A 84 -12.50 -7.83 -2.36
CA THR A 84 -11.17 -7.76 -3.00
C THR A 84 -10.77 -6.30 -3.06
N ILE A 85 -9.63 -5.96 -2.47
CA ILE A 85 -9.12 -4.57 -2.40
C ILE A 85 -7.63 -4.54 -2.71
N THR A 86 -7.13 -3.40 -3.17
CA THR A 86 -5.69 -3.14 -3.28
C THR A 86 -5.15 -2.47 -2.01
N VAL A 87 -3.88 -2.69 -1.73
CA VAL A 87 -3.07 -1.94 -0.75
C VAL A 87 -1.78 -1.54 -1.46
N GLU A 88 -1.64 -0.25 -1.74
CA GLU A 88 -0.62 0.26 -2.66
C GLU A 88 0.02 1.57 -2.19
N PRO A 89 0.59 1.64 -0.98
CA PRO A 89 1.26 2.86 -0.55
C PRO A 89 2.43 3.19 -1.49
N GLY A 90 2.63 4.49 -1.72
CA GLY A 90 3.71 4.95 -2.58
C GLY A 90 4.27 6.29 -2.13
N VAL A 91 5.56 6.48 -2.32
CA VAL A 91 6.31 7.71 -2.04
C VAL A 91 6.96 8.19 -3.32
N TYR A 92 6.79 9.46 -3.64
CA TYR A 92 7.28 10.06 -4.88
C TYR A 92 8.08 11.32 -4.61
N LEU A 93 9.34 11.33 -5.04
CA LEU A 93 10.28 12.45 -4.90
C LEU A 93 10.51 13.06 -6.29
N PRO A 94 9.91 14.22 -6.61
CA PRO A 94 10.07 14.86 -7.92
C PRO A 94 11.54 15.00 -8.34
N GLY A 95 11.87 14.54 -9.54
CA GLY A 95 13.23 14.59 -10.09
C GLY A 95 14.18 13.49 -9.59
N GLN A 96 13.76 12.68 -8.61
CA GLN A 96 14.59 11.61 -8.04
C GLN A 96 14.01 10.22 -8.31
N GLY A 97 12.69 10.09 -8.28
CA GLY A 97 12.00 8.83 -8.50
C GLY A 97 10.91 8.57 -7.46
N GLY A 98 10.42 7.35 -7.41
CA GLY A 98 9.42 6.92 -6.45
C GLY A 98 9.41 5.40 -6.28
N VAL A 99 8.74 4.98 -5.23
CA VAL A 99 8.47 3.56 -4.93
C VAL A 99 6.99 3.40 -4.65
N ARG A 100 6.37 2.40 -5.24
CA ARG A 100 5.05 1.89 -4.85
C ARG A 100 5.14 0.37 -4.73
N ILE A 101 4.57 -0.17 -3.67
CA ILE A 101 4.42 -1.61 -3.46
C ILE A 101 2.93 -1.87 -3.36
N GLU A 102 2.44 -2.80 -4.17
CA GLU A 102 1.03 -3.07 -4.32
C GLU A 102 0.73 -4.56 -4.23
N ASP A 103 -0.24 -4.89 -3.40
CA ASP A 103 -0.89 -6.19 -3.41
C ASP A 103 -2.40 -6.05 -3.58
N THR A 104 -2.99 -7.02 -4.27
CA THR A 104 -4.43 -7.25 -4.27
C THR A 104 -4.75 -8.31 -3.24
N LEU A 105 -5.68 -8.00 -2.34
CA LEU A 105 -6.01 -8.83 -1.18
C LEU A 105 -7.48 -9.23 -1.21
N VAL A 106 -7.78 -10.44 -0.73
CA VAL A 106 -9.12 -10.79 -0.24
C VAL A 106 -9.17 -10.54 1.25
N VAL A 107 -10.15 -9.74 1.67
CA VAL A 107 -10.47 -9.51 3.10
C VAL A 107 -11.12 -10.77 3.66
N ALA A 108 -10.52 -11.42 4.64
CA ALA A 108 -11.03 -12.65 5.24
C ALA A 108 -11.03 -12.59 6.77
N ASP A 109 -11.91 -13.35 7.42
CA ASP A 109 -12.04 -13.39 8.88
C ASP A 109 -10.75 -13.85 9.57
N ALA A 110 -10.01 -14.76 8.93
CA ALA A 110 -8.71 -15.25 9.42
C ALA A 110 -7.54 -14.29 9.14
N GLY A 111 -7.82 -13.12 8.58
CA GLY A 111 -6.84 -12.13 8.13
C GLY A 111 -6.77 -12.02 6.60
N PRO A 112 -6.20 -10.92 6.09
CA PRO A 112 -6.11 -10.66 4.66
C PRO A 112 -5.27 -11.72 3.95
N ARG A 113 -5.71 -12.12 2.75
CA ARG A 113 -5.01 -13.08 1.91
C ARG A 113 -4.60 -12.42 0.59
N ALA A 114 -3.31 -12.31 0.34
CA ALA A 114 -2.80 -11.79 -0.92
C ALA A 114 -3.16 -12.72 -2.10
N LEU A 115 -3.58 -12.11 -3.20
CA LEU A 115 -3.78 -12.76 -4.50
C LEU A 115 -2.54 -12.59 -5.39
N THR A 116 -1.79 -11.52 -5.20
CA THR A 116 -0.51 -11.25 -5.86
C THR A 116 0.62 -12.01 -5.18
N THR A 117 1.60 -12.45 -5.94
CA THR A 117 2.69 -13.33 -5.47
C THR A 117 4.10 -12.78 -5.79
N GLY A 118 4.20 -11.54 -6.25
CA GLY A 118 5.44 -10.94 -6.74
C GLY A 118 6.51 -10.69 -5.67
N GLY A 119 6.12 -10.64 -4.40
CA GLY A 119 6.97 -10.24 -3.28
C GLY A 119 7.26 -8.73 -3.29
N THR A 120 7.66 -8.21 -2.14
CA THR A 120 7.88 -6.77 -1.91
C THR A 120 9.35 -6.34 -2.01
N GLY A 121 10.27 -7.29 -2.03
CA GLY A 121 11.71 -7.05 -1.96
C GLY A 121 12.27 -6.30 -3.17
N LEU A 122 13.20 -5.39 -2.91
CA LEU A 122 13.94 -4.67 -3.94
C LEU A 122 14.80 -5.64 -4.76
N ARG A 123 14.70 -5.54 -6.08
CA ARG A 123 15.50 -6.37 -7.00
C ARG A 123 16.34 -5.50 -7.92
N VAL A 124 17.61 -5.84 -8.04
CA VAL A 124 18.50 -5.29 -9.07
C VAL A 124 18.37 -6.18 -10.30
N VAL A 125 17.92 -5.59 -11.41
CA VAL A 125 17.84 -6.27 -12.70
C VAL A 125 19.01 -5.80 -13.59
N GLY A 126 19.76 -6.73 -14.12
CA GLY A 126 20.81 -6.43 -15.10
C GLY A 126 20.23 -5.83 -16.37
N LEU A 127 20.98 -4.96 -17.01
CA LEU A 127 20.73 -4.48 -18.38
C LEU A 127 21.30 -5.46 -19.39
#